data_842c1218c8ab38077a09c7f8651db2b2
#
_entry.id   842c1218c8ab38077a09c7f8651db2b2
#
_cell.length_a   1.000
_cell.length_b   1.000
_cell.length_c   1.000
_cell.angle_alpha   90.00
_cell.angle_beta   90.00
_cell.angle_gamma   90.00
#
_symmetry.space_group_name_H-M   'P 1'
#
loop_
_entity.id
_entity.type
_entity.pdbx_description
1 polymer ?
#
loop_
_entity_poly.entity_id
_entity_poly.type
_entity_poly.pdbx_seq_one_letter_code
_entity_poly.pdbx_strand_id
1 'polypeptide(L)'
;LGSVLLTLNVFKPLADRRRSSFPAILLSYVTGWLIGDLLPQWILLNAGILLLFSFSDIFSHPIGWGGLIVHLTGWCALTLRLWIIFNLPQRLDKKMEQQLGNSWNNAAANFNPPESIQDINWHSWFNPNTVFDDPRIEIIHDQEFHQENDLKLKLDIYRPRGSKKNLPVILQIHGG
;
A
#
# COMPACT_ATOMS: atom_id res chain seq x y z
N LEU A 1 -10.91 -13.49 17.49
CA LEU A 1 -10.97 -12.09 17.96
C LEU A 1 -9.82 -11.26 17.37
N GLY A 2 -8.58 -11.77 17.37
CA GLY A 2 -7.42 -11.05 16.83
C GLY A 2 -7.59 -10.61 15.36
N SER A 3 -8.08 -11.49 14.49
CA SER A 3 -8.32 -11.17 13.08
C SER A 3 -9.30 -9.99 12.89
N VAL A 4 -10.35 -9.92 13.72
CA VAL A 4 -11.32 -8.81 13.69
C VAL A 4 -10.67 -7.50 14.10
N LEU A 5 -9.90 -7.51 15.18
CA LEU A 5 -9.21 -6.32 15.66
C LEU A 5 -8.21 -5.80 14.61
N LEU A 6 -7.47 -6.70 13.98
CA LEU A 6 -6.55 -6.36 12.91
C LEU A 6 -7.28 -5.79 11.68
N THR A 7 -8.40 -6.38 11.29
CA THR A 7 -9.23 -5.86 10.20
C THR A 7 -9.78 -4.47 10.52
N LEU A 8 -10.32 -4.28 11.71
CA LEU A 8 -10.82 -2.97 12.15
C LEU A 8 -9.71 -1.91 12.18
N ASN A 9 -8.51 -2.29 12.60
CA ASN A 9 -7.35 -1.40 12.67
C ASN A 9 -6.93 -0.86 11.30
N VAL A 10 -7.17 -1.60 10.22
CA VAL A 10 -6.91 -1.15 8.84
C VAL A 10 -7.85 -0.02 8.41
N PHE A 11 -9.10 -0.02 8.90
CA PHE A 11 -10.07 1.02 8.56
C PHE A 11 -9.97 2.23 9.48
N LYS A 12 -9.69 1.98 10.76
CA LYS A 12 -9.54 3.01 11.77
C LYS A 12 -8.52 2.54 12.81
N PRO A 13 -7.41 3.25 13.00
CA PRO A 13 -6.43 2.89 14.01
C PRO A 13 -7.10 2.73 15.38
N LEU A 14 -6.88 1.57 16.01
CA LEU A 14 -7.49 1.25 17.31
C LEU A 14 -6.85 2.02 18.46
N ALA A 15 -5.59 2.42 18.30
CA ALA A 15 -4.88 3.23 19.29
C ALA A 15 -5.02 4.72 18.98
N ASP A 16 -5.60 5.46 19.91
CA ASP A 16 -5.67 6.92 19.84
C ASP A 16 -4.35 7.52 20.37
N ARG A 17 -3.72 8.38 19.57
CA ARG A 17 -2.46 9.04 19.90
C ARG A 17 -2.52 9.83 21.23
N ARG A 18 -3.72 10.27 21.63
CA ARG A 18 -3.90 11.07 22.86
C ARG A 18 -4.19 10.23 24.10
N ARG A 19 -4.65 8.98 23.93
CA ARG A 19 -5.16 8.16 25.03
C ARG A 19 -4.44 6.84 25.21
N SER A 20 -3.63 6.43 24.23
CA SER A 20 -2.96 5.14 24.23
C SER A 20 -1.49 5.27 24.59
N SER A 21 -0.94 4.21 25.18
CA SER A 21 0.51 4.12 25.43
C SER A 21 1.29 4.03 24.12
N PHE A 22 2.53 4.48 24.12
CA PHE A 22 3.39 4.43 22.93
C PHE A 22 3.48 3.03 22.28
N PRO A 23 3.65 1.93 23.04
CA PRO A 23 3.64 0.58 22.44
C PRO A 23 2.31 0.23 21.74
N ALA A 24 1.17 0.65 22.30
CA ALA A 24 -0.13 0.40 21.68
C ALA A 24 -0.31 1.20 20.37
N ILE A 25 0.18 2.44 20.34
CA ILE A 25 0.18 3.27 19.13
C ILE A 25 1.06 2.63 18.07
N LEU A 26 2.28 2.23 18.43
CA LEU A 26 3.24 1.60 17.53
C LEU A 26 2.69 0.30 16.96
N LEU A 27 2.11 -0.56 17.81
CA LEU A 27 1.50 -1.82 17.38
C LEU A 27 0.33 -1.57 16.42
N SER A 28 -0.56 -0.62 16.74
CA SER A 28 -1.68 -0.26 15.88
C SER A 28 -1.21 0.29 14.54
N TYR A 29 -0.19 1.14 14.53
CA TYR A 29 0.39 1.70 13.32
C TYR A 29 1.03 0.61 12.45
N VAL A 30 1.93 -0.19 13.01
CA VAL A 30 2.66 -1.23 12.26
C VAL A 30 1.71 -2.28 11.68
N THR A 31 0.73 -2.75 12.48
CA THR A 31 -0.23 -3.75 11.99
C THR A 31 -1.18 -3.16 10.95
N GLY A 32 -1.63 -1.92 11.10
CA GLY A 32 -2.48 -1.23 10.13
C GLY A 32 -1.76 -0.99 8.81
N TRP A 33 -0.50 -0.55 8.87
CA TRP A 33 0.36 -0.35 7.72
C TRP A 33 0.66 -1.67 7.01
N LEU A 34 1.16 -2.68 7.74
CA LEU A 34 1.54 -3.98 7.16
C LEU A 34 0.36 -4.66 6.44
N ILE A 35 -0.82 -4.69 7.08
CA ILE A 35 -2.02 -5.29 6.47
C ILE A 35 -2.53 -4.42 5.32
N GLY A 36 -2.40 -3.09 5.41
CA GLY A 36 -2.81 -2.16 4.36
C GLY A 36 -2.00 -2.33 3.08
N ASP A 37 -0.68 -2.46 3.20
CA ASP A 37 0.23 -2.59 2.06
C ASP A 37 0.26 -4.03 1.51
N LEU A 38 0.11 -5.05 2.38
CA LEU A 38 0.07 -6.46 2.00
C LEU A 38 -1.36 -7.02 1.95
N LEU A 39 -2.33 -6.19 1.57
CA LEU A 39 -3.75 -6.54 1.61
C LEU A 39 -4.10 -7.80 0.79
N PRO A 40 -3.60 -8.00 -0.46
CA PRO A 40 -3.86 -9.22 -1.21
C PRO A 40 -3.28 -10.46 -0.54
N GLN A 41 -2.05 -10.37 -0.02
CA GLN A 41 -1.38 -11.47 0.67
C GLN A 41 -2.13 -11.83 1.96
N TRP A 42 -2.64 -10.82 2.67
CA TRP A 42 -3.43 -11.02 3.87
C TRP A 42 -4.78 -11.69 3.57
N ILE A 43 -5.44 -11.32 2.47
CA ILE A 43 -6.67 -11.97 2.00
C ILE A 43 -6.41 -13.44 1.69
N LEU A 44 -5.32 -13.75 0.97
CA LEU A 44 -4.93 -15.14 0.64
C LEU A 44 -4.58 -15.95 1.89
N LEU A 45 -3.84 -15.36 2.83
CA LEU A 45 -3.51 -16.01 4.10
C LEU A 45 -4.79 -16.38 4.87
N ASN A 46 -5.75 -15.46 4.95
CA ASN A 46 -7.02 -15.72 5.61
C ASN A 46 -7.85 -16.80 4.90
N ALA A 47 -7.83 -16.85 3.57
CA ALA A 47 -8.45 -17.93 2.80
C ALA A 47 -7.79 -19.29 3.10
N GLY A 48 -6.46 -19.33 3.18
CA GLY A 48 -5.71 -20.53 3.55
C GLY A 48 -6.03 -21.00 4.97
N ILE A 49 -6.12 -20.09 5.92
CA ILE A 49 -6.51 -20.40 7.31
C ILE A 49 -7.93 -21.00 7.35
N LEU A 50 -8.87 -20.41 6.62
CA LEU A 50 -10.24 -20.92 6.53
C LEU A 50 -10.28 -22.33 5.93
N LEU A 51 -9.49 -22.57 4.88
CA LEU A 51 -9.36 -23.88 4.27
C LEU A 51 -8.81 -24.90 5.27
N LEU A 52 -7.77 -24.57 6.03
CA LEU A 52 -7.23 -25.45 7.07
C LEU A 52 -8.27 -25.79 8.14
N PHE A 53 -9.05 -24.81 8.58
CA PHE A 53 -10.11 -25.05 9.55
C PHE A 53 -11.26 -25.90 9.01
N SER A 54 -11.47 -25.93 7.68
CA SER A 54 -12.51 -26.80 7.08
C SER A 54 -12.22 -28.28 7.21
N PHE A 55 -10.95 -28.65 7.42
CA PHE A 55 -10.53 -30.05 7.69
C PHE A 55 -10.58 -30.43 9.17
N SER A 56 -10.96 -29.52 10.05
CA SER A 56 -11.04 -29.77 11.50
C SER A 56 -12.51 -29.92 11.96
N ASP A 57 -12.71 -30.61 13.08
CA ASP A 57 -14.04 -30.77 13.67
C ASP A 57 -14.63 -29.50 14.30
N ILE A 58 -14.01 -28.35 14.05
CA ILE A 58 -14.42 -27.08 14.66
C ILE A 58 -15.85 -26.69 14.30
N PHE A 59 -16.32 -27.11 13.13
CA PHE A 59 -17.69 -26.87 12.67
C PHE A 59 -18.74 -27.81 13.24
N SER A 60 -18.32 -28.82 14.02
CA SER A 60 -19.24 -29.68 14.80
C SER A 60 -19.84 -28.92 15.99
N HIS A 61 -19.26 -27.77 16.35
CA HIS A 61 -19.73 -26.96 17.49
C HIS A 61 -20.28 -25.60 17.02
N PRO A 62 -21.35 -25.09 17.67
CA PRO A 62 -21.95 -23.79 17.34
C PRO A 62 -20.93 -22.60 17.37
N ILE A 63 -19.94 -22.68 18.27
CA ILE A 63 -18.88 -21.68 18.41
C ILE A 63 -18.04 -21.60 17.14
N GLY A 64 -17.79 -22.72 16.45
CA GLY A 64 -17.08 -22.76 15.18
C GLY A 64 -17.81 -21.99 14.09
N TRP A 65 -19.11 -22.13 14.00
CA TRP A 65 -19.94 -21.36 13.06
C TRP A 65 -19.94 -19.87 13.37
N GLY A 66 -20.00 -19.48 14.65
CA GLY A 66 -19.84 -18.09 15.07
C GLY A 66 -18.48 -17.52 14.64
N GLY A 67 -17.41 -18.27 14.82
CA GLY A 67 -16.06 -17.92 14.37
C GLY A 67 -15.98 -17.75 12.85
N LEU A 68 -16.62 -18.63 12.09
CA LEU A 68 -16.70 -18.56 10.63
C LEU A 68 -17.39 -17.28 10.16
N ILE A 69 -18.54 -16.94 10.72
CA ILE A 69 -19.30 -15.72 10.37
C ILE A 69 -18.42 -14.47 10.59
N VAL A 70 -17.78 -14.39 11.74
CA VAL A 70 -16.89 -13.30 12.10
C VAL A 70 -15.70 -13.20 11.13
N HIS A 71 -15.10 -14.35 10.77
CA HIS A 71 -13.98 -14.40 9.83
C HIS A 71 -14.39 -13.96 8.43
N LEU A 72 -15.52 -14.48 7.91
CA LEU A 72 -16.04 -14.10 6.60
C LEU A 72 -16.40 -12.62 6.55
N THR A 73 -16.97 -12.05 7.60
CA THR A 73 -17.26 -10.62 7.67
C THR A 73 -15.98 -9.78 7.55
N GLY A 74 -14.91 -10.16 8.25
CA GLY A 74 -13.60 -9.51 8.15
C GLY A 74 -13.02 -9.63 6.74
N TRP A 75 -13.13 -10.81 6.14
CA TRP A 75 -12.64 -11.06 4.79
C TRP A 75 -13.39 -10.23 3.73
N CYS A 76 -14.71 -10.17 3.83
CA CYS A 76 -15.53 -9.29 2.98
C CYS A 76 -15.13 -7.81 3.11
N ALA A 77 -14.88 -7.36 4.34
CA ALA A 77 -14.44 -5.98 4.58
C ALA A 77 -13.09 -5.68 3.91
N LEU A 78 -12.11 -6.59 4.02
CA LEU A 78 -10.81 -6.44 3.36
C LEU A 78 -10.93 -6.47 1.84
N THR A 79 -11.75 -7.35 1.29
CA THR A 79 -12.02 -7.42 -0.15
C THR A 79 -12.68 -6.13 -0.67
N LEU A 80 -13.63 -5.60 0.09
CA LEU A 80 -14.24 -4.30 -0.22
C LEU A 80 -13.20 -3.17 -0.23
N ARG A 81 -12.28 -3.16 0.75
CA ARG A 81 -11.18 -2.20 0.78
C ARG A 81 -10.28 -2.32 -0.44
N LEU A 82 -9.94 -3.53 -0.83
CA LEU A 82 -9.16 -3.79 -2.04
C LEU A 82 -9.86 -3.24 -3.28
N TRP A 83 -11.16 -3.50 -3.42
CA TRP A 83 -11.96 -2.96 -4.50
C TRP A 83 -11.99 -1.42 -4.52
N ILE A 84 -12.06 -0.77 -3.35
CA ILE A 84 -11.97 0.70 -3.22
C ILE A 84 -10.63 1.21 -3.74
N ILE A 85 -9.52 0.53 -3.38
CA ILE A 85 -8.16 0.89 -3.82
C ILE A 85 -8.04 0.80 -5.35
N PHE A 86 -8.55 -0.26 -5.97
CA PHE A 86 -8.55 -0.40 -7.44
C PHE A 86 -9.34 0.70 -8.15
N ASN A 87 -10.41 1.18 -7.54
CA ASN A 87 -11.22 2.25 -8.12
C ASN A 87 -10.75 3.65 -7.70
N LEU A 88 -9.68 3.75 -6.90
CA LEU A 88 -9.18 5.03 -6.40
C LEU A 88 -8.71 5.96 -7.52
N PRO A 89 -7.93 5.52 -8.53
CA PRO A 89 -7.49 6.38 -9.62
C PRO A 89 -8.66 7.09 -10.31
N GLN A 90 -9.68 6.32 -10.73
CA GLN A 90 -10.86 6.88 -11.40
C GLN A 90 -11.63 7.88 -10.51
N ARG A 91 -11.68 7.64 -9.20
CA ARG A 91 -12.33 8.57 -8.24
C ARG A 91 -11.51 9.84 -8.06
N LEU A 92 -10.17 9.72 -8.08
CA LEU A 92 -9.28 10.89 -8.00
C LEU A 92 -9.39 11.73 -9.25
N ASP A 93 -9.33 11.13 -10.44
CA ASP A 93 -9.47 11.83 -11.71
C ASP A 93 -10.78 12.61 -11.76
N LYS A 94 -11.90 11.97 -11.40
CA LYS A 94 -13.19 12.64 -11.34
C LYS A 94 -13.22 13.82 -10.36
N LYS A 95 -12.58 13.70 -9.20
CA LYS A 95 -12.49 14.80 -8.23
C LYS A 95 -11.58 15.91 -8.71
N MET A 96 -10.46 15.59 -9.35
CA MET A 96 -9.54 16.57 -9.92
C MET A 96 -10.23 17.34 -11.05
N GLU A 97 -10.97 16.65 -11.92
CA GLU A 97 -11.77 17.27 -12.96
C GLU A 97 -12.84 18.24 -12.38
N GLN A 98 -13.52 17.81 -11.32
CA GLN A 98 -14.53 18.67 -10.66
C GLN A 98 -13.95 19.93 -10.01
N GLN A 99 -12.72 19.85 -9.48
CA GLN A 99 -12.10 20.98 -8.75
C GLN A 99 -11.23 21.87 -9.65
N LEU A 100 -10.53 21.29 -10.61
CA LEU A 100 -9.59 22.00 -11.48
C LEU A 100 -10.14 22.26 -12.90
N GLY A 101 -11.25 21.59 -13.24
CA GLY A 101 -11.93 21.78 -14.52
C GLY A 101 -11.04 21.52 -15.72
N ASN A 102 -11.15 22.39 -16.73
CA ASN A 102 -10.40 22.25 -18.00
C ASN A 102 -8.88 22.27 -17.85
N SER A 103 -8.35 22.86 -16.77
CA SER A 103 -6.91 22.86 -16.52
C SER A 103 -6.37 21.44 -16.25
N TRP A 104 -7.14 20.63 -15.54
CA TRP A 104 -6.80 19.22 -15.30
C TRP A 104 -6.87 18.40 -16.58
N ASN A 105 -7.97 18.54 -17.33
CA ASN A 105 -8.17 17.80 -18.58
C ASN A 105 -7.07 18.08 -19.60
N ASN A 106 -6.63 19.33 -19.72
CA ASN A 106 -5.52 19.71 -20.60
C ASN A 106 -4.18 19.15 -20.12
N ALA A 107 -3.92 19.17 -18.81
CA ALA A 107 -2.71 18.58 -18.24
C ALA A 107 -2.70 17.06 -18.40
N ALA A 108 -3.82 16.38 -18.13
CA ALA A 108 -3.96 14.94 -18.29
C ALA A 108 -3.84 14.48 -19.74
N ALA A 109 -4.43 15.23 -20.68
CA ALA A 109 -4.34 14.93 -22.13
C ALA A 109 -2.92 15.06 -22.70
N ASN A 110 -2.11 15.94 -22.11
CA ASN A 110 -0.69 16.11 -22.49
C ASN A 110 0.24 15.16 -21.75
N PHE A 111 -0.26 14.46 -20.75
CA PHE A 111 0.51 13.48 -20.01
C PHE A 111 0.29 12.09 -20.63
N ASN A 112 1.27 11.67 -21.45
CA ASN A 112 1.35 10.29 -21.91
C ASN A 112 2.18 9.50 -20.89
N PRO A 113 1.55 8.76 -19.96
CA PRO A 113 2.31 7.88 -19.09
C PRO A 113 3.05 6.86 -19.96
N PRO A 114 4.28 6.51 -19.63
CA PRO A 114 4.97 5.41 -20.30
C PRO A 114 4.07 4.17 -20.31
N GLU A 115 4.01 3.44 -21.42
CA GLU A 115 3.19 2.22 -21.56
C GLU A 115 3.38 1.23 -20.41
N SER A 116 4.57 1.25 -19.80
CA SER A 116 4.93 0.42 -18.64
C SER A 116 4.18 0.74 -17.34
N ILE A 117 3.52 1.89 -17.22
CA ILE A 117 2.73 2.26 -16.03
C ILE A 117 1.28 1.77 -16.16
N GLN A 118 0.83 1.45 -17.37
CA GLN A 118 -0.55 1.03 -17.62
C GLN A 118 -0.82 -0.42 -17.22
N ASP A 119 0.21 -1.26 -17.16
CA ASP A 119 0.06 -2.67 -16.81
C ASP A 119 0.33 -2.89 -15.32
N ILE A 120 -0.70 -3.33 -14.62
CA ILE A 120 -0.54 -3.81 -13.23
C ILE A 120 0.30 -5.08 -13.30
N ASN A 121 1.55 -4.97 -12.86
CA ASN A 121 2.40 -6.14 -12.75
C ASN A 121 2.01 -6.94 -11.51
N TRP A 122 1.14 -7.93 -11.69
CA TRP A 122 0.70 -8.82 -10.62
C TRP A 122 1.85 -9.55 -9.92
N HIS A 123 2.94 -9.82 -10.65
CA HIS A 123 4.12 -10.44 -10.06
C HIS A 123 4.77 -9.54 -9.01
N SER A 124 4.82 -8.23 -9.23
CA SER A 124 5.33 -7.26 -8.25
C SER A 124 4.45 -7.16 -7.01
N TRP A 125 3.17 -7.46 -7.12
CA TRP A 125 2.25 -7.50 -5.99
C TRP A 125 2.54 -8.64 -5.01
N PHE A 126 3.00 -9.78 -5.55
CA PHE A 126 3.31 -10.95 -4.75
C PHE A 126 4.79 -11.01 -4.33
N ASN A 127 5.66 -10.36 -5.07
CA ASN A 127 7.08 -10.27 -4.76
C ASN A 127 7.54 -8.81 -4.74
N PRO A 128 7.52 -8.14 -3.58
CA PRO A 128 7.90 -6.73 -3.46
C PRO A 128 9.36 -6.47 -3.87
N ASN A 129 10.24 -7.47 -3.84
CA ASN A 129 11.62 -7.30 -4.26
C ASN A 129 11.75 -6.97 -5.76
N THR A 130 10.79 -7.37 -6.59
CA THR A 130 10.82 -7.07 -8.04
C THR A 130 10.54 -5.60 -8.37
N VAL A 131 10.01 -4.82 -7.42
CA VAL A 131 9.76 -3.39 -7.61
C VAL A 131 11.08 -2.62 -7.62
N PHE A 132 12.10 -3.12 -6.92
CA PHE A 132 13.40 -2.47 -6.81
C PHE A 132 14.40 -2.84 -7.92
N ASP A 133 14.10 -3.87 -8.72
CA ASP A 133 14.97 -4.40 -9.77
C ASP A 133 14.44 -4.09 -11.18
N ASP A 134 13.91 -2.90 -11.43
CA ASP A 134 13.50 -2.53 -12.79
C ASP A 134 14.75 -2.20 -13.64
N PRO A 135 15.08 -3.02 -14.67
CA PRO A 135 16.26 -2.80 -15.50
C PRO A 135 16.21 -1.51 -16.30
N ARG A 136 15.05 -0.87 -16.38
CA ARG A 136 14.87 0.41 -17.10
C ARG A 136 15.25 1.61 -16.23
N ILE A 137 15.45 1.41 -14.93
CA ILE A 137 15.80 2.44 -13.96
C ILE A 137 17.27 2.30 -13.60
N GLU A 138 17.97 3.40 -13.62
CA GLU A 138 19.30 3.56 -13.06
C GLU A 138 19.17 4.18 -11.67
N ILE A 139 19.79 3.54 -10.69
CA ILE A 139 19.81 4.03 -9.32
C ILE A 139 21.24 4.46 -9.01
N ILE A 140 21.39 5.70 -8.57
CA ILE A 140 22.66 6.26 -8.10
C ILE A 140 22.50 6.46 -6.61
N HIS A 141 23.17 5.64 -5.83
CA HIS A 141 23.11 5.70 -4.38
C HIS A 141 24.11 6.70 -3.80
N ASP A 142 23.76 7.18 -2.60
CA ASP A 142 24.66 7.94 -1.73
C ASP A 142 25.28 9.19 -2.38
N GLN A 143 24.56 9.83 -3.30
CA GLN A 143 25.06 11.06 -3.93
C GLN A 143 25.14 12.19 -2.90
N GLU A 144 26.34 12.67 -2.58
CA GLU A 144 26.52 13.83 -1.69
C GLU A 144 26.02 15.09 -2.39
N PHE A 145 25.09 15.81 -1.76
CA PHE A 145 24.60 17.09 -2.28
C PHE A 145 24.91 18.27 -1.38
N HIS A 146 25.23 18.03 -0.11
CA HIS A 146 25.64 19.06 0.83
C HIS A 146 26.52 18.47 1.94
N GLN A 147 27.52 19.24 2.35
CA GLN A 147 28.38 18.94 3.48
C GLN A 147 28.42 20.14 4.41
N GLU A 148 28.13 19.91 5.68
CA GLU A 148 28.24 20.92 6.73
C GLU A 148 29.02 20.31 7.90
N ASN A 149 30.21 20.88 8.18
CA ASN A 149 31.18 20.32 9.12
C ASN A 149 31.47 18.83 8.75
N ASP A 150 31.23 17.90 9.69
CA ASP A 150 31.43 16.47 9.51
C ASP A 150 30.16 15.74 9.01
N LEU A 151 29.05 16.48 8.87
CA LEU A 151 27.78 15.92 8.39
C LEU A 151 27.72 16.01 6.86
N LYS A 152 27.63 14.85 6.22
CA LYS A 152 27.43 14.73 4.78
C LYS A 152 25.98 14.35 4.51
N LEU A 153 25.26 15.21 3.80
CA LEU A 153 23.90 14.93 3.36
C LEU A 153 23.93 14.22 2.01
N LYS A 154 23.26 13.08 1.94
CA LYS A 154 23.24 12.23 0.77
C LYS A 154 21.80 11.99 0.31
N LEU A 155 21.65 11.71 -0.97
CA LEU A 155 20.38 11.33 -1.58
C LEU A 155 20.59 10.21 -2.60
N ASP A 156 19.53 9.47 -2.87
CA ASP A 156 19.47 8.49 -3.95
C ASP A 156 18.74 9.09 -5.14
N ILE A 157 19.30 8.88 -6.34
CA ILE A 157 18.72 9.35 -7.59
C ILE A 157 18.19 8.16 -8.37
N TYR A 158 16.91 8.17 -8.66
CA TYR A 158 16.24 7.20 -9.51
C TYR A 158 15.93 7.86 -10.84
N ARG A 159 16.50 7.35 -11.93
CA ARG A 159 16.28 7.92 -13.26
C ARG A 159 16.12 6.83 -14.32
N PRO A 160 15.35 7.09 -15.41
CA PRO A 160 15.30 6.17 -16.53
C PRO A 160 16.69 5.97 -17.15
N ARG A 161 17.05 4.74 -17.49
CA ARG A 161 18.27 4.46 -18.28
C ARG A 161 18.13 5.07 -19.67
N GLY A 162 19.15 5.79 -20.07
CA GLY A 162 19.19 6.51 -21.34
C GLY A 162 19.00 8.02 -21.18
N SER A 163 19.55 8.77 -22.11
CA SER A 163 19.58 10.23 -22.03
C SER A 163 18.25 10.86 -22.44
N LYS A 164 17.25 10.85 -21.57
CA LYS A 164 16.11 11.76 -21.70
C LYS A 164 16.49 13.09 -21.04
N LYS A 165 16.51 14.16 -21.83
CA LYS A 165 16.70 15.53 -21.34
C LYS A 165 15.37 16.10 -20.86
N ASN A 166 15.41 17.00 -19.89
CA ASN A 166 14.24 17.73 -19.38
C ASN A 166 13.15 16.84 -18.73
N LEU A 167 13.56 15.89 -17.90
CA LEU A 167 12.63 15.10 -17.11
C LEU A 167 12.11 15.93 -15.92
N PRO A 168 10.83 15.80 -15.54
CA PRO A 168 10.34 16.34 -14.29
C PRO A 168 11.05 15.64 -13.12
N VAL A 169 11.32 16.40 -12.06
CA VAL A 169 11.99 15.89 -10.85
C VAL A 169 11.00 15.89 -9.69
N ILE A 170 10.91 14.77 -9.00
CA ILE A 170 10.17 14.64 -7.75
C ILE A 170 11.20 14.47 -6.63
N LEU A 171 11.17 15.38 -5.66
CA LEU A 171 11.98 15.27 -4.46
C LEU A 171 11.13 14.67 -3.35
N GLN A 172 11.55 13.50 -2.88
CA GLN A 172 10.93 12.86 -1.71
C GLN A 172 11.83 13.01 -0.50
N ILE A 173 11.32 13.66 0.54
CA ILE A 173 11.99 13.81 1.82
C ILE A 173 11.29 12.92 2.83
N HIS A 174 12.01 11.95 3.37
CA HIS A 174 11.48 11.10 4.43
C HIS A 174 11.64 11.78 5.80
N GLY A 175 10.70 11.56 6.69
CA GLY A 175 10.84 11.93 8.08
C GLY A 175 11.88 11.06 8.79
N GLY A 176 12.66 11.66 9.69
CA GLY A 176 13.57 10.96 10.59
C GLY A 176 12.83 10.32 11.76
#